data_6709b2c81539def36a8eb94bcf74f6d1
#
_entry.id   6709b2c81539def36a8eb94bcf74f6d1
#
_cell.length_a   1.000
_cell.length_b   1.000
_cell.length_c   1.000
_cell.angle_alpha   90.00
_cell.angle_beta   90.00
_cell.angle_gamma   90.00
#
_symmetry.space_group_name_H-M   'P 1'
#
loop_
_entity.id
_entity.type
_entity.pdbx_description
1 polymer ?
#
loop_
_entity_poly.entity_id
_entity_poly.type
_entity_poly.pdbx_seq_one_letter_code
_entity_poly.pdbx_strand_id
1 'polypeptide(L)' 'PMGPLALADLIGLDTCLAILETLHKGLGDPKYRPCPLLRQYVEAGWLGRKSGRGFYTYK' A
#
# COMPACT_ATOMS: atom_id res chain seq x y z
N PRO A 1 -18.88 -4.41 -3.30
CA PRO A 1 -17.99 -3.26 -3.12
C PRO A 1 -16.64 -3.69 -2.58
N MET A 2 -15.63 -3.02 -3.06
CA MET A 2 -14.25 -3.33 -2.74
C MET A 2 -13.86 -2.66 -1.42
N GLY A 3 -13.27 -3.43 -0.51
CA GLY A 3 -12.79 -2.87 0.74
C GLY A 3 -11.48 -2.10 0.56
N PRO A 4 -11.04 -1.38 1.62
CA PRO A 4 -9.81 -0.57 1.52
C PRO A 4 -8.57 -1.37 1.15
N LEU A 5 -8.41 -2.57 1.71
CA LEU A 5 -7.23 -3.39 1.42
C LEU A 5 -7.26 -3.92 -0.02
N ALA A 6 -8.44 -4.32 -0.50
CA ALA A 6 -8.58 -4.77 -1.88
C ALA A 6 -8.32 -3.62 -2.86
N LEU A 7 -8.78 -2.42 -2.52
CA LEU A 7 -8.52 -1.24 -3.34
C LEU A 7 -7.03 -0.91 -3.38
N ALA A 8 -6.35 -1.01 -2.24
CA ALA A 8 -4.90 -0.79 -2.19
C ALA A 8 -4.17 -1.78 -3.09
N ASP A 9 -4.59 -3.06 -3.08
CA ASP A 9 -4.01 -4.07 -3.95
C ASP A 9 -4.24 -3.75 -5.43
N LEU A 10 -5.40 -3.21 -5.76
CA LEU A 10 -5.73 -2.82 -7.13
C LEU A 10 -4.86 -1.66 -7.61
N ILE A 11 -4.69 -0.65 -6.77
CA ILE A 11 -3.88 0.54 -7.10
C ILE A 11 -2.40 0.18 -7.18
N GLY A 12 -1.96 -0.71 -6.32
CA GLY A 12 -0.55 -1.06 -6.19
C GLY A 12 0.00 -0.55 -4.85
N LEU A 13 0.57 -1.46 -4.06
CA LEU A 13 1.02 -1.13 -2.71
C LEU A 13 2.20 -0.15 -2.72
N ASP A 14 3.05 -0.23 -3.74
CA ASP A 14 4.15 0.73 -3.91
C ASP A 14 3.61 2.15 -4.11
N THR A 15 2.55 2.29 -4.92
CA THR A 15 1.90 3.58 -5.14
C THR A 15 1.24 4.08 -3.86
N CYS A 16 0.54 3.19 -3.14
CA CYS A 16 -0.09 3.55 -1.87
C CYS A 16 0.96 4.03 -0.86
N LEU A 17 2.09 3.35 -0.78
CA LEU A 17 3.17 3.73 0.12
C LEU A 17 3.70 5.13 -0.24
N ALA A 18 3.94 5.38 -1.52
CA ALA A 18 4.43 6.67 -1.97
C ALA A 18 3.45 7.81 -1.63
N ILE A 19 2.15 7.57 -1.83
CA ILE A 19 1.13 8.56 -1.51
C ILE A 19 1.13 8.88 -0.02
N LEU A 20 1.14 7.84 0.83
CA LEU A 20 1.13 8.04 2.28
C LEU A 20 2.39 8.75 2.76
N GLU A 21 3.54 8.42 2.20
CA GLU A 21 4.78 9.11 2.56
C GLU A 21 4.74 10.58 2.16
N THR A 22 4.20 10.89 0.98
CA THR A 22 4.04 12.26 0.53
C THR A 22 3.11 13.05 1.44
N LEU A 23 1.97 12.47 1.80
CA LEU A 23 1.02 13.12 2.70
C LEU A 23 1.60 13.31 4.10
N HIS A 24 2.31 12.32 4.60
CA HIS A 24 2.94 12.40 5.92
C HIS A 24 3.95 13.54 5.97
N LYS A 25 4.81 13.64 4.96
CA LYS A 25 5.81 14.70 4.89
C LYS A 25 5.18 16.08 4.67
N GLY A 26 4.19 16.15 3.78
CA GLY A 26 3.58 17.42 3.43
C GLY A 26 2.71 18.01 4.52
N LEU A 27 1.90 17.17 5.19
CA LEU A 27 0.97 17.62 6.21
C LEU A 27 1.49 17.44 7.64
N GLY A 28 2.51 16.57 7.81
CA GLY A 28 3.06 16.31 9.13
C GLY A 28 2.09 15.60 10.06
N ASP A 29 1.03 14.99 9.52
CA ASP A 29 -0.03 14.37 10.32
C ASP A 29 0.27 12.88 10.50
N PRO A 30 0.38 12.40 11.76
CA PRO A 30 0.71 10.98 12.03
C PRO A 30 -0.26 9.98 11.41
N LYS A 31 -1.50 10.38 11.13
CA LYS A 31 -2.47 9.46 10.52
C LYS A 31 -2.09 9.03 9.12
N TYR A 32 -1.20 9.75 8.46
CA TYR A 32 -0.71 9.39 7.13
C TYR A 32 0.60 8.62 7.16
N ARG A 33 1.09 8.29 8.36
CA ARG A 33 2.31 7.50 8.48
C ARG A 33 2.10 6.12 7.85
N PRO A 34 2.97 5.69 6.92
CA PRO A 34 2.83 4.35 6.35
C PRO A 34 2.94 3.27 7.40
N CYS A 35 2.07 2.26 7.31
CA CYS A 35 2.11 1.10 8.17
C CYS A 35 3.41 0.31 7.89
N PRO A 36 4.13 -0.14 8.94
CA PRO A 36 5.32 -0.97 8.72
C PRO A 36 5.06 -2.21 7.89
N LEU A 37 3.89 -2.83 8.04
CA LEU A 37 3.52 -3.99 7.24
C LEU A 37 3.43 -3.66 5.75
N LEU A 38 2.86 -2.50 5.40
CA LEU A 38 2.79 -2.04 4.02
C LEU A 38 4.19 -1.92 3.42
N ARG A 39 5.10 -1.32 4.17
CA ARG A 39 6.49 -1.15 3.74
C ARG A 39 7.16 -2.51 3.54
N GLN A 40 6.92 -3.47 4.45
CA GLN A 40 7.46 -4.81 4.32
C GLN A 40 6.94 -5.52 3.07
N TYR A 41 5.66 -5.35 2.76
CA TYR A 41 5.06 -5.95 1.57
C TYR A 41 5.71 -5.40 0.30
N VAL A 42 5.90 -4.09 0.24
CA VAL A 42 6.54 -3.46 -0.92
C VAL A 42 7.97 -3.96 -1.08
N GLU A 43 8.73 -4.06 0.01
CA GLU A 43 10.10 -4.57 -0.04
C GLU A 43 10.17 -6.02 -0.46
N ALA A 44 9.14 -6.81 -0.14
CA ALA A 44 9.05 -8.21 -0.56
C ALA A 44 8.60 -8.36 -2.02
N GLY A 45 8.23 -7.28 -2.68
CA GLY A 45 7.72 -7.31 -4.04
C GLY A 45 6.24 -7.65 -4.13
N TRP A 46 5.51 -7.59 -3.02
CA TRP A 46 4.08 -7.91 -2.98
C TRP A 46 3.29 -6.62 -3.21
N LEU A 47 3.14 -6.26 -4.47
CA LEU A 47 2.60 -4.96 -4.86
C LEU A 47 1.09 -4.97 -5.11
N GLY A 48 0.43 -6.09 -4.87
CA GLY A 48 -0.99 -6.25 -5.10
C GLY A 48 -1.27 -7.06 -6.36
N ARG A 49 -2.33 -6.72 -7.07
CA ARG A 49 -2.76 -7.50 -8.24
C ARG A 49 -1.69 -7.59 -9.32
N LYS A 50 -0.94 -6.53 -9.52
CA LYS A 50 0.06 -6.49 -10.60
C LYS A 50 1.22 -7.46 -10.36
N SER A 51 1.46 -7.86 -9.11
CA SER A 51 2.50 -8.83 -8.78
C SER A 51 1.91 -10.19 -8.38
N GLY A 52 0.58 -10.32 -8.39
CA GLY A 52 -0.10 -11.54 -8.00
C GLY A 52 -0.27 -11.71 -6.51
N ARG A 53 0.25 -10.81 -5.70
CA ARG A 53 0.17 -10.88 -4.25
C ARG A 53 0.32 -9.50 -3.63
N GLY A 54 -0.47 -9.24 -2.61
CA GLY A 54 -0.43 -8.05 -1.80
C GLY A 54 -1.05 -8.38 -0.46
N PHE A 55 -2.06 -7.63 -0.02
CA PHE A 55 -2.83 -8.00 1.17
C PHE A 55 -3.61 -9.30 0.94
N TYR A 56 -3.97 -9.56 -0.32
CA TYR A 56 -4.60 -10.80 -0.74
C TYR A 56 -3.73 -11.49 -1.78
N THR A 57 -4.01 -12.76 -2.05
CA THR A 57 -3.31 -13.52 -3.08
C THR A 57 -4.19 -13.57 -4.33
N TYR A 58 -3.58 -13.32 -5.49
CA TYR A 58 -4.26 -13.33 -6.78
C TYR A 58 -3.59 -14.31 -7.72
N LYS A 59 -4.32 -14.78 -8.69
CA LYS A 59 -3.75 -15.68 -9.69
C LYS A 59 -3.65 -15.01 -11.04
#